data_3f15ab63f499973876a615815b992825
#
_entry.id   3f15ab63f499973876a615815b992825
#
_cell.length_a   1.000
_cell.length_b   1.000
_cell.length_c   1.000
_cell.angle_alpha   90.00
_cell.angle_beta   90.00
_cell.angle_gamma   90.00
#
_symmetry.space_group_name_H-M   'P 1'
#
loop_
_entity.id
_entity.type
_entity.pdbx_description
1 polymer ?
#
loop_
_entity_poly.entity_id
_entity_poly.type
_entity_poly.pdbx_seq_one_letter_code
_entity_poly.pdbx_strand_id
1 'polypeptide(L)'
;KRSVINVAAELQARKIACSMIYGALPYETRKAETERFLSGETQVVVATDAIGMGLNLPVKRVVFLETEKFDGYDVRLLKPEEVQQIAGRAGRKGIYDEGKFTAGKGRKFIRRSMSMKPEDINFARIRFPRFLTAVEGKLSDVMNKCDEVETESLFLKADIEQQLKLCEWIENYTDDKDLIYRLINIPFNEKNDDMVFLWQTLAERVAEEHTVDLTHEIETLDIEKRRTVSISDVNKRIQEHEWLYQKYDLIHNFVRLFGMPDTREEQKELIRKKKKEVSDTLTEVLKTKQLKRRQCPDCGRALPYNYQYGICESCYSMRNRGYGYWGDEWFSDNKSKKEHV
;
A
#
# COMPACT_ATOMS: atom_id res chain seq x y z
N LYS A 1 -5.13 -3.62 -3.30
CA LYS A 1 -4.39 -4.87 -3.49
C LYS A 1 -5.30 -6.08 -3.68
N ARG A 2 -6.22 -6.37 -2.74
CA ARG A 2 -7.11 -7.55 -2.83
C ARG A 2 -7.90 -7.60 -4.15
N SER A 3 -8.45 -6.48 -4.59
CA SER A 3 -9.19 -6.38 -5.86
C SER A 3 -8.31 -6.74 -7.05
N VAL A 4 -7.05 -6.26 -7.09
CA VAL A 4 -6.09 -6.57 -8.18
C VAL A 4 -5.86 -8.08 -8.28
N ILE A 5 -5.53 -8.74 -7.17
CA ILE A 5 -5.29 -10.19 -7.14
C ILE A 5 -6.55 -10.97 -7.56
N ASN A 6 -7.72 -10.56 -7.08
CA ASN A 6 -8.97 -11.23 -7.43
C ASN A 6 -9.31 -11.09 -8.92
N VAL A 7 -9.12 -9.89 -9.51
CA VAL A 7 -9.33 -9.68 -10.95
C VAL A 7 -8.31 -10.46 -11.76
N ALA A 8 -7.04 -10.49 -11.35
CA ALA A 8 -6.01 -11.27 -12.00
C ALA A 8 -6.35 -12.78 -11.97
N ALA A 9 -6.83 -13.31 -10.85
CA ALA A 9 -7.30 -14.69 -10.73
C ALA A 9 -8.47 -15.00 -11.69
N GLU A 10 -9.40 -14.05 -11.85
CA GLU A 10 -10.50 -14.17 -12.83
C GLU A 10 -10.00 -14.24 -14.27
N LEU A 11 -9.05 -13.38 -14.63
CA LEU A 11 -8.45 -13.36 -15.96
C LEU A 11 -7.66 -14.64 -16.23
N GLN A 12 -6.85 -15.09 -15.28
CA GLN A 12 -6.08 -16.34 -15.39
C GLN A 12 -6.99 -17.56 -15.58
N ALA A 13 -8.12 -17.62 -14.85
CA ALA A 13 -9.10 -18.70 -15.01
C ALA A 13 -9.73 -18.71 -16.41
N ARG A 14 -9.74 -17.56 -17.09
CA ARG A 14 -10.17 -17.43 -18.50
C ARG A 14 -9.01 -17.58 -19.49
N LYS A 15 -7.82 -18.00 -19.02
CA LYS A 15 -6.59 -18.16 -19.80
C LYS A 15 -6.07 -16.83 -20.40
N ILE A 16 -6.37 -15.69 -19.76
CA ILE A 16 -5.88 -14.38 -20.16
C ILE A 16 -4.66 -14.06 -19.29
N ALA A 17 -3.49 -13.92 -19.92
CA ALA A 17 -2.28 -13.51 -19.24
C ALA A 17 -2.35 -12.02 -18.84
N CYS A 18 -2.07 -11.72 -17.58
CA CYS A 18 -2.10 -10.35 -17.08
C CYS A 18 -0.90 -10.05 -16.20
N SER A 19 -0.46 -8.79 -16.22
CA SER A 19 0.48 -8.20 -15.27
C SER A 19 -0.29 -7.53 -14.14
N MET A 20 0.31 -7.49 -12.94
CA MET A 20 -0.29 -6.89 -11.76
C MET A 20 0.56 -5.73 -11.26
N ILE A 21 -0.07 -4.55 -11.02
CA ILE A 21 0.62 -3.36 -10.52
C ILE A 21 -0.19 -2.74 -9.39
N TYR A 22 0.40 -2.65 -8.20
CA TYR A 22 -0.20 -1.99 -7.03
C TYR A 22 0.87 -1.42 -6.10
N GLY A 23 0.48 -0.52 -5.18
CA GLY A 23 1.41 0.28 -4.38
C GLY A 23 2.38 -0.51 -3.51
N ALA A 24 1.95 -1.66 -2.94
CA ALA A 24 2.79 -2.48 -2.06
C ALA A 24 3.81 -3.37 -2.81
N LEU A 25 3.75 -3.43 -4.16
CA LEU A 25 4.76 -4.18 -4.91
C LEU A 25 6.14 -3.53 -4.81
N PRO A 26 7.20 -4.32 -4.60
CA PRO A 26 8.58 -3.89 -4.77
C PRO A 26 8.83 -3.18 -6.09
N TYR A 27 9.76 -2.23 -6.11
CA TYR A 27 10.07 -1.47 -7.32
C TYR A 27 10.52 -2.38 -8.47
N GLU A 28 11.40 -3.32 -8.19
CA GLU A 28 11.94 -4.27 -9.16
C GLU A 28 10.84 -5.19 -9.72
N THR A 29 9.98 -5.70 -8.85
CA THR A 29 8.81 -6.51 -9.26
C THR A 29 7.86 -5.71 -10.13
N ARG A 30 7.61 -4.44 -9.77
CA ARG A 30 6.76 -3.54 -10.56
C ARG A 30 7.36 -3.27 -11.93
N LYS A 31 8.67 -3.10 -12.00
CA LYS A 31 9.41 -2.94 -13.26
C LYS A 31 9.28 -4.21 -14.12
N ALA A 32 9.50 -5.39 -13.53
CA ALA A 32 9.37 -6.66 -14.23
C ALA A 32 7.93 -6.88 -14.77
N GLU A 33 6.89 -6.60 -13.99
CA GLU A 33 5.50 -6.69 -14.45
C GLU A 33 5.19 -5.69 -15.57
N THR A 34 5.81 -4.51 -15.53
CA THR A 34 5.72 -3.51 -16.61
C THR A 34 6.38 -4.02 -17.89
N GLU A 35 7.58 -4.58 -17.80
CA GLU A 35 8.33 -5.14 -18.93
C GLU A 35 7.59 -6.32 -19.58
N ARG A 36 6.98 -7.20 -18.78
CA ARG A 36 6.12 -8.28 -19.27
C ARG A 36 4.95 -7.80 -20.13
N PHE A 37 4.35 -6.68 -19.74
CA PHE A 37 3.28 -6.07 -20.53
C PHE A 37 3.84 -5.41 -21.80
N LEU A 38 4.94 -4.69 -21.70
CA LEU A 38 5.56 -4.00 -22.85
C LEU A 38 6.10 -4.97 -23.91
N SER A 39 6.61 -6.13 -23.47
CA SER A 39 7.08 -7.20 -24.37
C SER A 39 5.95 -7.98 -25.03
N GLY A 40 4.69 -7.79 -24.58
CA GLY A 40 3.55 -8.53 -25.08
C GLY A 40 3.37 -9.92 -24.45
N GLU A 41 4.16 -10.29 -23.45
CA GLU A 41 3.96 -11.53 -22.66
C GLU A 41 2.59 -11.53 -21.98
N THR A 42 2.13 -10.35 -21.55
CA THR A 42 0.80 -10.14 -20.99
C THR A 42 0.01 -9.13 -21.84
N GLN A 43 -1.29 -9.38 -21.98
CA GLN A 43 -2.18 -8.53 -22.79
C GLN A 43 -2.94 -7.50 -21.94
N VAL A 44 -3.00 -7.71 -20.64
CA VAL A 44 -3.78 -6.91 -19.71
C VAL A 44 -2.91 -6.53 -18.51
N VAL A 45 -3.03 -5.29 -18.07
CA VAL A 45 -2.50 -4.86 -16.76
C VAL A 45 -3.68 -4.67 -15.82
N VAL A 46 -3.64 -5.33 -14.68
CA VAL A 46 -4.57 -5.11 -13.57
C VAL A 46 -3.86 -4.28 -12.52
N ALA A 47 -4.37 -3.08 -12.26
CA ALA A 47 -3.67 -2.14 -11.39
C ALA A 47 -4.59 -1.44 -10.40
N THR A 48 -4.00 -0.92 -9.33
CA THR A 48 -4.64 0.13 -8.50
C THR A 48 -4.41 1.50 -9.15
N ASP A 49 -4.87 2.56 -8.49
CA ASP A 49 -4.59 3.95 -8.83
C ASP A 49 -3.08 4.29 -8.91
N ALA A 50 -2.21 3.44 -8.34
CA ALA A 50 -0.75 3.54 -8.47
C ALA A 50 -0.25 3.61 -9.93
N ILE A 51 -1.05 3.13 -10.91
CA ILE A 51 -0.76 3.24 -12.34
C ILE A 51 -0.79 4.71 -12.82
N GLY A 52 -1.51 5.57 -12.13
CA GLY A 52 -1.64 6.99 -12.46
C GLY A 52 -0.34 7.77 -12.34
N MET A 53 0.58 7.35 -11.48
CA MET A 53 1.84 8.05 -11.21
C MET A 53 3.06 7.15 -11.38
N GLY A 54 4.15 7.73 -11.89
CA GLY A 54 5.49 7.11 -11.91
C GLY A 54 5.71 5.96 -12.89
N LEU A 55 4.69 5.50 -13.63
CA LEU A 55 4.83 4.42 -14.60
C LEU A 55 4.53 4.90 -16.01
N ASN A 56 5.40 4.53 -16.94
CA ASN A 56 5.24 4.83 -18.34
C ASN A 56 4.66 3.61 -19.08
N LEU A 57 3.36 3.38 -18.92
CA LEU A 57 2.63 2.28 -19.54
C LEU A 57 1.73 2.79 -20.67
N PRO A 58 2.07 2.54 -21.93
CA PRO A 58 1.21 2.85 -23.04
C PRO A 58 0.10 1.79 -23.14
N VAL A 59 -1.11 2.13 -22.75
CA VAL A 59 -2.27 1.25 -22.89
C VAL A 59 -3.24 1.80 -23.93
N LYS A 60 -3.86 0.93 -24.72
CA LYS A 60 -4.87 1.34 -25.70
C LYS A 60 -6.19 1.71 -25.02
N ARG A 61 -6.52 1.02 -23.91
CA ARG A 61 -7.80 1.18 -23.21
C ARG A 61 -7.62 1.08 -21.71
N VAL A 62 -8.28 1.99 -20.99
CA VAL A 62 -8.43 1.95 -19.53
C VAL A 62 -9.88 1.59 -19.17
N VAL A 63 -10.06 0.65 -18.26
CA VAL A 63 -11.35 0.23 -17.74
C VAL A 63 -11.36 0.41 -16.23
N PHE A 64 -12.10 1.38 -15.73
CA PHE A 64 -12.32 1.55 -14.30
C PHE A 64 -13.27 0.47 -13.80
N LEU A 65 -12.79 -0.41 -12.95
CA LEU A 65 -13.61 -1.43 -12.29
C LEU A 65 -14.25 -0.88 -11.01
N GLU A 66 -13.56 0.01 -10.34
CA GLU A 66 -13.99 0.70 -9.12
C GLU A 66 -13.83 2.21 -9.32
N THR A 67 -14.74 3.00 -8.75
CA THR A 67 -14.72 4.46 -8.77
C THR A 67 -14.43 5.06 -7.40
N GLU A 68 -14.21 4.19 -6.42
CA GLU A 68 -13.89 4.52 -5.03
C GLU A 68 -12.51 4.01 -4.67
N LYS A 69 -11.87 4.68 -3.74
CA LYS A 69 -10.59 4.25 -3.14
C LYS A 69 -10.58 4.51 -1.63
N PHE A 70 -9.82 3.70 -0.91
CA PHE A 70 -9.44 3.99 0.46
C PHE A 70 -8.21 4.91 0.46
N ASP A 71 -8.30 6.06 1.11
CA ASP A 71 -7.24 7.08 1.11
C ASP A 71 -6.31 7.03 2.33
N GLY A 72 -6.49 6.01 3.17
CA GLY A 72 -5.76 5.84 4.43
C GLY A 72 -6.66 5.99 5.65
N TYR A 73 -7.78 6.72 5.51
CA TYR A 73 -8.76 6.99 6.55
C TYR A 73 -10.14 6.46 6.17
N ASP A 74 -10.66 6.87 5.00
CA ASP A 74 -12.00 6.55 4.54
C ASP A 74 -12.05 6.04 3.10
N VAL A 75 -13.18 5.41 2.75
CA VAL A 75 -13.49 5.06 1.37
C VAL A 75 -14.19 6.24 0.73
N ARG A 76 -13.58 6.84 -0.28
CA ARG A 76 -14.11 7.98 -1.01
C ARG A 76 -14.10 7.76 -2.52
N LEU A 77 -14.90 8.53 -3.23
CA LEU A 77 -14.84 8.59 -4.69
C LEU A 77 -13.46 9.09 -5.16
N LEU A 78 -13.04 8.63 -6.33
CA LEU A 78 -11.87 9.17 -7.01
C LEU A 78 -12.08 10.67 -7.28
N LYS A 79 -11.05 11.48 -7.06
CA LYS A 79 -11.07 12.88 -7.44
C LYS A 79 -10.94 13.03 -8.96
N PRO A 80 -11.46 14.15 -9.55
CA PRO A 80 -11.33 14.39 -10.99
C PRO A 80 -9.91 14.25 -11.52
N GLU A 81 -8.92 14.80 -10.82
CA GLU A 81 -7.51 14.71 -11.19
C GLU A 81 -6.98 13.27 -11.15
N GLU A 82 -7.41 12.44 -10.20
CA GLU A 82 -7.05 11.02 -10.14
C GLU A 82 -7.64 10.27 -11.34
N VAL A 83 -8.90 10.54 -11.68
CA VAL A 83 -9.54 9.95 -12.87
C VAL A 83 -8.80 10.35 -14.14
N GLN A 84 -8.46 11.65 -14.29
CA GLN A 84 -7.74 12.18 -15.45
C GLN A 84 -6.34 11.58 -15.57
N GLN A 85 -5.59 11.45 -14.47
CA GLN A 85 -4.27 10.83 -14.44
C GLN A 85 -4.31 9.35 -14.86
N ILE A 86 -5.29 8.59 -14.36
CA ILE A 86 -5.45 7.18 -14.71
C ILE A 86 -5.93 7.04 -16.16
N ALA A 87 -6.97 7.76 -16.57
CA ALA A 87 -7.49 7.72 -17.93
C ALA A 87 -6.46 8.20 -18.96
N GLY A 88 -5.64 9.19 -18.60
CA GLY A 88 -4.54 9.72 -19.42
C GLY A 88 -3.43 8.70 -19.74
N ARG A 89 -3.46 7.51 -19.14
CA ARG A 89 -2.61 6.39 -19.56
C ARG A 89 -3.08 5.73 -20.85
N ALA A 90 -4.33 5.96 -21.25
CA ALA A 90 -4.85 5.49 -22.53
C ALA A 90 -4.39 6.40 -23.67
N GLY A 91 -3.95 5.80 -24.78
CA GLY A 91 -3.64 6.54 -26.00
C GLY A 91 -2.36 7.36 -25.93
N ARG A 92 -1.22 6.70 -25.85
CA ARG A 92 0.05 7.40 -25.88
C ARG A 92 0.38 7.90 -27.27
N LYS A 93 0.64 9.21 -27.40
CA LYS A 93 1.07 9.85 -28.65
C LYS A 93 2.27 9.11 -29.28
N GLY A 94 2.12 8.72 -30.54
CA GLY A 94 3.15 7.99 -31.29
C GLY A 94 3.09 6.47 -31.18
N ILE A 95 2.20 5.90 -30.33
CA ILE A 95 1.97 4.45 -30.20
C ILE A 95 0.53 4.10 -30.55
N TYR A 96 -0.43 4.90 -30.11
CA TYR A 96 -1.86 4.74 -30.42
C TYR A 96 -2.43 6.09 -30.85
N ASP A 97 -3.17 6.08 -31.95
CA ASP A 97 -3.84 7.29 -32.47
C ASP A 97 -4.93 7.78 -31.54
N GLU A 98 -5.61 6.88 -30.86
CA GLU A 98 -6.69 7.16 -29.91
C GLU A 98 -6.56 6.35 -28.62
N GLY A 99 -6.73 7.01 -27.48
CA GLY A 99 -6.92 6.41 -26.16
C GLY A 99 -8.39 6.26 -25.83
N LYS A 100 -8.80 5.10 -25.31
CA LYS A 100 -10.19 4.86 -24.91
C LYS A 100 -10.27 4.56 -23.43
N PHE A 101 -11.27 5.12 -22.76
CA PHE A 101 -11.54 4.80 -21.37
C PHE A 101 -13.03 4.51 -21.15
N THR A 102 -13.32 3.68 -20.17
CA THR A 102 -14.69 3.35 -19.76
C THR A 102 -14.69 2.89 -18.29
N ALA A 103 -15.88 2.65 -17.74
CA ALA A 103 -16.02 2.06 -16.41
C ALA A 103 -17.05 0.92 -16.46
N GLY A 104 -16.85 -0.08 -15.61
CA GLY A 104 -17.83 -1.13 -15.36
C GLY A 104 -19.07 -0.59 -14.66
N LYS A 105 -18.84 0.19 -13.61
CA LYS A 105 -19.87 0.99 -12.89
C LYS A 105 -19.46 2.46 -12.89
N GLY A 106 -20.43 3.38 -12.69
CA GLY A 106 -20.12 4.80 -12.57
C GLY A 106 -19.66 5.49 -13.87
N ARG A 107 -20.07 5.04 -15.06
CA ARG A 107 -19.64 5.63 -16.35
C ARG A 107 -19.94 7.14 -16.44
N LYS A 108 -21.08 7.57 -15.91
CA LYS A 108 -21.47 9.01 -15.90
C LYS A 108 -20.50 9.83 -15.04
N PHE A 109 -20.13 9.29 -13.87
CA PHE A 109 -19.15 9.89 -12.97
C PHE A 109 -17.78 10.04 -13.65
N ILE A 110 -17.23 8.96 -14.21
CA ILE A 110 -15.91 8.99 -14.91
C ILE A 110 -15.93 10.00 -16.06
N ARG A 111 -17.00 10.02 -16.87
CA ARG A 111 -17.12 10.98 -17.98
C ARG A 111 -17.16 12.43 -17.47
N ARG A 112 -17.91 12.70 -16.39
CA ARG A 112 -18.00 14.04 -15.79
C ARG A 112 -16.62 14.45 -15.25
N SER A 113 -15.94 13.59 -14.51
CA SER A 113 -14.62 13.85 -13.92
C SER A 113 -13.57 14.20 -15.00
N MET A 114 -13.64 13.60 -16.19
CA MET A 114 -12.74 13.91 -17.30
C MET A 114 -12.90 15.34 -17.84
N SER A 115 -14.07 15.95 -17.70
CA SER A 115 -14.35 17.32 -18.16
C SER A 115 -14.25 18.36 -17.05
N MET A 116 -14.04 17.96 -15.79
CA MET A 116 -13.86 18.88 -14.67
C MET A 116 -12.44 19.48 -14.68
N LYS A 117 -12.34 20.73 -14.28
CA LYS A 117 -11.03 21.32 -13.98
C LYS A 117 -10.53 20.73 -12.65
N PRO A 118 -9.21 20.46 -12.52
CA PRO A 118 -8.63 20.12 -11.23
C PRO A 118 -8.95 21.21 -10.20
N GLU A 119 -9.12 20.79 -8.95
CA GLU A 119 -9.27 21.74 -7.85
C GLU A 119 -7.99 22.55 -7.66
N ASP A 120 -8.12 23.84 -7.39
CA ASP A 120 -6.99 24.67 -7.03
C ASP A 120 -6.40 24.21 -5.69
N ILE A 121 -5.08 24.35 -5.54
CA ILE A 121 -4.40 24.05 -4.28
C ILE A 121 -4.67 25.23 -3.33
N ASN A 122 -5.55 25.04 -2.37
CA ASN A 122 -5.97 26.07 -1.44
C ASN A 122 -5.23 26.02 -0.09
N PHE A 123 -4.45 24.95 0.16
CA PHE A 123 -3.69 24.80 1.40
C PHE A 123 -2.40 23.98 1.17
N ALA A 124 -1.43 24.21 2.04
CA ALA A 124 -0.22 23.40 2.13
C ALA A 124 -0.20 22.63 3.46
N ARG A 125 0.23 21.36 3.44
CA ARG A 125 0.47 20.61 4.68
C ARG A 125 1.89 20.88 5.17
N ILE A 126 2.00 21.34 6.42
CA ILE A 126 3.28 21.56 7.11
C ILE A 126 3.55 20.41 8.07
N ARG A 127 4.80 19.96 8.09
CA ARG A 127 5.28 18.95 9.04
C ARG A 127 5.98 19.64 10.20
N PHE A 128 6.14 18.90 11.30
CA PHE A 128 6.95 19.33 12.43
C PHE A 128 8.38 19.67 11.97
N PRO A 129 8.84 20.92 12.13
CA PRO A 129 10.11 21.37 11.57
C PRO A 129 11.29 21.05 12.49
N ARG A 130 12.44 20.68 11.90
CA ARG A 130 13.63 20.29 12.65
C ARG A 130 14.13 21.36 13.63
N PHE A 131 14.02 22.64 13.32
CA PHE A 131 14.53 23.70 14.20
C PHE A 131 13.89 23.68 15.60
N LEU A 132 12.71 23.07 15.76
CA LEU A 132 12.06 22.91 17.06
C LEU A 132 12.79 21.92 17.98
N THR A 133 13.75 21.13 17.50
CA THR A 133 14.63 20.33 18.37
C THR A 133 15.51 21.19 19.27
N ALA A 134 15.75 22.47 18.91
CA ALA A 134 16.48 23.43 19.70
C ALA A 134 15.68 24.06 20.87
N VAL A 135 14.35 23.82 20.92
CA VAL A 135 13.50 24.34 22.02
C VAL A 135 13.76 23.52 23.28
N GLU A 136 13.82 24.17 24.46
CA GLU A 136 14.00 23.49 25.74
C GLU A 136 12.85 22.54 26.08
N GLY A 137 13.14 21.48 26.85
CA GLY A 137 12.18 20.46 27.27
C GLY A 137 12.25 19.18 26.44
N LYS A 138 11.38 18.20 26.69
CA LYS A 138 11.27 16.98 25.92
C LYS A 138 10.74 17.27 24.52
N LEU A 139 11.19 16.51 23.52
CA LEU A 139 10.74 16.71 22.13
C LEU A 139 9.24 16.41 21.99
N SER A 140 8.72 15.40 22.68
CA SER A 140 7.29 15.06 22.72
C SER A 140 6.44 16.22 23.24
N ASP A 141 6.89 16.93 24.31
CA ASP A 141 6.19 18.11 24.84
C ASP A 141 6.20 19.26 23.83
N VAL A 142 7.32 19.47 23.14
CA VAL A 142 7.44 20.49 22.07
C VAL A 142 6.54 20.16 20.90
N MET A 143 6.45 18.88 20.51
CA MET A 143 5.57 18.41 19.44
C MET A 143 4.10 18.64 19.80
N ASN A 144 3.68 18.28 21.02
CA ASN A 144 2.30 18.50 21.50
C ASN A 144 1.94 19.99 21.49
N LYS A 145 2.79 20.84 22.05
CA LYS A 145 2.57 22.31 22.04
C LYS A 145 2.52 22.87 20.62
N CYS A 146 3.37 22.37 19.72
CA CYS A 146 3.34 22.78 18.32
C CYS A 146 2.02 22.36 17.64
N ASP A 147 1.45 21.22 18.03
CA ASP A 147 0.17 20.75 17.50
C ASP A 147 -1.02 21.58 18.01
N GLU A 148 -0.94 22.14 19.20
CA GLU A 148 -1.95 23.05 19.77
C GLU A 148 -1.98 24.43 19.11
N VAL A 149 -0.87 24.89 18.50
CA VAL A 149 -0.77 26.24 17.89
C VAL A 149 -1.69 26.32 16.68
N GLU A 150 -2.60 27.27 16.66
CA GLU A 150 -3.43 27.52 15.48
C GLU A 150 -2.58 27.98 14.29
N THR A 151 -2.92 27.48 13.12
CA THR A 151 -2.30 27.88 11.84
C THR A 151 -3.27 28.70 11.01
N GLU A 152 -2.75 29.58 10.18
CA GLU A 152 -3.56 30.28 9.18
C GLU A 152 -4.27 29.28 8.24
N SER A 153 -5.40 29.66 7.71
CA SER A 153 -6.25 28.79 6.86
C SER A 153 -5.56 28.18 5.63
N LEU A 154 -4.43 28.79 5.21
CA LEU A 154 -3.59 28.29 4.11
C LEU A 154 -2.70 27.10 4.49
N PHE A 155 -2.53 26.83 5.78
CA PHE A 155 -1.65 25.79 6.28
C PHE A 155 -2.43 24.78 7.11
N LEU A 156 -2.31 23.51 6.76
CA LEU A 156 -2.81 22.39 7.56
C LEU A 156 -1.62 21.66 8.16
N LYS A 157 -1.67 21.38 9.45
CA LYS A 157 -0.66 20.51 10.07
C LYS A 157 -0.78 19.09 9.57
N ALA A 158 0.34 18.43 9.40
CA ALA A 158 0.37 17.00 9.21
C ALA A 158 -0.04 16.30 10.52
N ASP A 159 -0.74 15.20 10.42
CA ASP A 159 -1.00 14.31 11.55
C ASP A 159 0.32 13.79 12.10
N ILE A 160 0.56 14.01 13.40
CA ILE A 160 1.78 13.62 14.10
C ILE A 160 1.55 12.53 15.16
N GLU A 161 0.33 12.00 15.27
CA GLU A 161 -0.03 11.07 16.35
C GLU A 161 0.92 9.87 16.44
N GLN A 162 1.25 9.25 15.30
CA GLN A 162 2.16 8.11 15.29
C GLN A 162 3.60 8.53 15.59
N GLN A 163 4.06 9.64 15.00
CA GLN A 163 5.40 10.18 15.29
C GLN A 163 5.55 10.56 16.76
N LEU A 164 4.49 11.07 17.37
CA LEU A 164 4.47 11.40 18.80
C LEU A 164 4.62 10.15 19.67
N LYS A 165 3.87 9.07 19.37
CA LYS A 165 4.00 7.78 20.07
C LYS A 165 5.42 7.21 19.98
N LEU A 166 6.04 7.30 18.80
CA LEU A 166 7.42 6.87 18.60
C LEU A 166 8.41 7.77 19.37
N CYS A 167 8.15 9.07 19.43
CA CYS A 167 8.93 10.04 20.17
C CYS A 167 8.89 9.75 21.68
N GLU A 168 7.70 9.62 22.24
CA GLU A 168 7.50 9.29 23.67
C GLU A 168 8.16 7.96 24.04
N TRP A 169 8.13 6.98 23.13
CA TRP A 169 8.77 5.69 23.37
C TRP A 169 10.29 5.79 23.38
N ILE A 170 10.92 6.46 22.39
CA ILE A 170 12.39 6.54 22.28
C ILE A 170 13.01 7.48 23.32
N GLU A 171 12.27 8.46 23.86
CA GLU A 171 12.68 9.33 24.95
C GLU A 171 13.00 8.57 26.26
N ASN A 172 12.63 7.29 26.37
CA ASN A 172 13.06 6.45 27.49
C ASN A 172 14.51 5.95 27.34
N TYR A 173 15.11 6.09 26.16
CA TYR A 173 16.45 5.57 25.84
C TYR A 173 17.47 6.67 25.56
N THR A 174 17.04 7.87 25.18
CA THR A 174 17.94 8.99 24.88
C THR A 174 17.26 10.34 25.02
N ASP A 175 18.02 11.35 25.44
CA ASP A 175 17.60 12.76 25.49
C ASP A 175 18.07 13.58 24.27
N ASP A 176 18.84 12.96 23.35
CA ASP A 176 19.31 13.63 22.13
C ASP A 176 18.14 13.86 21.15
N LYS A 177 17.59 15.07 21.19
CA LYS A 177 16.44 15.46 20.35
C LYS A 177 16.73 15.39 18.85
N ASP A 178 17.96 15.63 18.43
CA ASP A 178 18.33 15.55 17.03
C ASP A 178 18.34 14.09 16.54
N LEU A 179 18.83 13.20 17.39
CA LEU A 179 18.76 11.76 17.18
C LEU A 179 17.31 11.27 17.13
N ILE A 180 16.49 11.64 18.13
CA ILE A 180 15.07 11.32 18.21
C ILE A 180 14.35 11.80 16.94
N TYR A 181 14.55 13.06 16.55
CA TYR A 181 13.96 13.63 15.35
C TYR A 181 14.32 12.84 14.08
N ARG A 182 15.57 12.41 13.94
CA ARG A 182 16.01 11.60 12.80
C ARG A 182 15.37 10.23 12.82
N LEU A 183 15.21 9.58 13.97
CA LEU A 183 14.59 8.27 14.14
C LEU A 183 13.11 8.30 13.79
N ILE A 184 12.32 9.22 14.36
CA ILE A 184 10.86 9.30 14.15
C ILE A 184 10.48 9.76 12.74
N ASN A 185 11.42 10.29 11.96
CA ASN A 185 11.21 10.63 10.54
C ASN A 185 11.65 9.55 9.56
N ILE A 186 12.07 8.36 10.03
CA ILE A 186 12.31 7.21 9.15
C ILE A 186 10.96 6.72 8.61
N PRO A 187 10.77 6.70 7.29
CA PRO A 187 9.49 6.26 6.73
C PRO A 187 9.36 4.73 6.80
N PHE A 188 8.26 4.25 7.37
CA PHE A 188 7.86 2.84 7.36
C PHE A 188 6.34 2.71 7.53
N ASN A 189 5.81 1.51 7.52
CA ASN A 189 4.38 1.26 7.73
C ASN A 189 4.08 1.15 9.23
N GLU A 190 3.78 2.26 9.87
CA GLU A 190 3.49 2.39 11.31
C GLU A 190 2.19 1.69 11.75
N LYS A 191 1.33 1.31 10.79
CA LYS A 191 0.09 0.55 11.06
C LYS A 191 0.34 -0.97 11.17
N ASN A 192 1.57 -1.41 11.02
CA ASN A 192 1.97 -2.81 11.12
C ASN A 192 2.82 -3.01 12.37
N ASP A 193 2.29 -3.75 13.34
CA ASP A 193 2.94 -3.98 14.65
C ASP A 193 4.32 -4.63 14.50
N ASP A 194 4.51 -5.57 13.55
CA ASP A 194 5.82 -6.19 13.28
C ASP A 194 6.85 -5.17 12.80
N MET A 195 6.42 -4.16 12.03
CA MET A 195 7.28 -3.08 11.56
C MET A 195 7.60 -2.08 12.67
N VAL A 196 6.63 -1.77 13.53
CA VAL A 196 6.84 -0.93 14.73
C VAL A 196 7.84 -1.62 15.65
N PHE A 197 7.67 -2.91 15.93
CA PHE A 197 8.59 -3.67 16.76
C PHE A 197 10.02 -3.69 16.19
N LEU A 198 10.17 -3.93 14.88
CA LEU A 198 11.48 -3.87 14.22
C LEU A 198 12.10 -2.47 14.34
N TRP A 199 11.31 -1.41 14.11
CA TRP A 199 11.77 -0.03 14.28
C TRP A 199 12.25 0.21 15.70
N GLN A 200 11.49 -0.21 16.71
CA GLN A 200 11.84 -0.07 18.14
C GLN A 200 13.16 -0.76 18.46
N THR A 201 13.31 -2.03 18.04
CA THR A 201 14.57 -2.78 18.26
C THR A 201 15.79 -2.07 17.65
N LEU A 202 15.65 -1.54 16.44
CA LEU A 202 16.74 -0.84 15.77
C LEU A 202 16.99 0.55 16.37
N ALA A 203 15.94 1.26 16.78
CA ALA A 203 16.04 2.58 17.37
C ALA A 203 16.70 2.55 18.76
N GLU A 204 16.38 1.54 19.59
CA GLU A 204 17.02 1.30 20.87
C GLU A 204 18.54 1.13 20.72
N ARG A 205 18.98 0.26 19.80
CA ARG A 205 20.40 0.10 19.50
C ARG A 205 21.07 1.38 19.04
N VAL A 206 20.41 2.17 18.19
CA VAL A 206 20.96 3.45 17.73
C VAL A 206 21.02 4.45 18.88
N ALA A 207 20.08 4.44 19.82
CA ALA A 207 20.11 5.31 21.00
C ALA A 207 21.30 4.98 21.93
N GLU A 208 21.68 3.70 22.02
CA GLU A 208 22.80 3.23 22.82
C GLU A 208 24.16 3.43 22.12
N GLU A 209 24.25 3.05 20.85
CA GLU A 209 25.53 2.92 20.13
C GLU A 209 25.82 4.14 19.20
N HIS A 210 24.81 4.98 18.90
CA HIS A 210 24.81 6.08 17.90
C HIS A 210 25.07 5.63 16.46
N THR A 211 25.91 4.63 16.24
CA THR A 211 26.15 3.99 14.96
C THR A 211 26.05 2.47 15.12
N VAL A 212 25.44 1.81 14.13
CA VAL A 212 25.12 0.38 14.22
C VAL A 212 25.68 -0.40 13.04
N ASP A 213 26.10 -1.63 13.31
CA ASP A 213 26.30 -2.66 12.29
C ASP A 213 25.11 -3.62 12.32
N LEU A 214 24.37 -3.69 11.21
CA LEU A 214 23.16 -4.50 11.05
C LEU A 214 23.38 -5.69 10.11
N THR A 215 24.62 -6.09 9.88
CA THR A 215 24.96 -7.21 8.99
C THR A 215 24.25 -8.48 9.41
N HIS A 216 24.26 -8.79 10.71
CA HIS A 216 23.61 -9.99 11.25
C HIS A 216 22.09 -9.97 11.02
N GLU A 217 21.43 -8.83 11.28
CA GLU A 217 19.98 -8.66 11.05
C GLU A 217 19.63 -8.82 9.57
N ILE A 218 20.46 -8.27 8.67
CA ILE A 218 20.26 -8.41 7.23
C ILE A 218 20.38 -9.87 6.78
N GLU A 219 21.35 -10.61 7.30
CA GLU A 219 21.60 -12.00 6.93
C GLU A 219 20.54 -12.95 7.49
N THR A 220 20.11 -12.72 8.73
CA THR A 220 19.18 -13.61 9.45
C THR A 220 17.71 -13.30 9.18
N LEU A 221 17.42 -12.11 8.63
CA LEU A 221 16.06 -11.76 8.27
C LEU A 221 15.58 -12.66 7.13
N ASP A 222 14.66 -13.52 7.44
CA ASP A 222 14.05 -14.45 6.48
C ASP A 222 12.51 -14.41 6.64
N ILE A 223 11.83 -14.99 5.68
CA ILE A 223 10.42 -15.34 5.87
C ILE A 223 10.41 -16.34 7.02
N GLU A 224 9.88 -15.94 8.16
CA GLU A 224 9.67 -16.87 9.26
C GLU A 224 9.06 -18.15 8.69
N LYS A 225 9.79 -19.23 8.76
CA LYS A 225 9.29 -20.59 8.50
C LYS A 225 8.30 -20.93 9.63
N ARG A 226 7.20 -20.21 9.71
CA ARG A 226 6.08 -20.59 10.56
C ARG A 226 5.69 -21.97 10.11
N ARG A 227 6.02 -22.93 10.95
CA ARG A 227 5.77 -24.36 10.78
C ARG A 227 4.39 -24.53 10.15
N THR A 228 4.38 -25.21 9.00
CA THR A 228 3.20 -25.83 8.42
C THR A 228 2.01 -24.90 8.09
N VAL A 229 2.23 -23.89 7.26
CA VAL A 229 1.14 -23.40 6.44
C VAL A 229 1.28 -24.06 5.08
N SER A 230 0.28 -24.84 4.70
CA SER A 230 0.19 -25.49 3.40
C SER A 230 0.71 -24.52 2.32
N ILE A 231 1.69 -24.97 1.54
CA ILE A 231 2.33 -24.28 0.39
C ILE A 231 1.29 -23.79 -0.65
N SER A 232 0.02 -23.98 -0.37
CA SER A 232 -1.11 -23.77 -1.28
C SER A 232 -1.68 -22.35 -1.31
N ASP A 233 -1.28 -21.43 -0.41
CA ASP A 233 -1.84 -20.08 -0.43
C ASP A 233 -0.89 -19.05 -1.04
N VAL A 234 -0.97 -18.92 -2.37
CA VAL A 234 -0.19 -17.96 -3.16
C VAL A 234 -0.39 -16.52 -2.66
N ASN A 235 -1.59 -16.17 -2.20
CA ASN A 235 -1.87 -14.83 -1.69
C ASN A 235 -1.10 -14.54 -0.41
N LYS A 236 -0.94 -15.54 0.44
CA LYS A 236 -0.15 -15.43 1.67
C LYS A 236 1.35 -15.30 1.34
N ARG A 237 1.86 -16.11 0.40
CA ARG A 237 3.25 -15.98 -0.07
C ARG A 237 3.55 -14.60 -0.63
N ILE A 238 2.65 -14.03 -1.43
CA ILE A 238 2.78 -12.64 -1.92
C ILE A 238 2.90 -11.67 -0.75
N GLN A 239 2.06 -11.80 0.26
CA GLN A 239 2.06 -10.92 1.42
C GLN A 239 3.34 -11.05 2.25
N GLU A 240 3.82 -12.26 2.48
CA GLU A 240 5.06 -12.54 3.21
C GLU A 240 6.29 -11.91 2.53
N HIS A 241 6.39 -12.03 1.20
CA HIS A 241 7.49 -11.41 0.44
C HIS A 241 7.41 -9.87 0.43
N GLU A 242 6.21 -9.30 0.34
CA GLU A 242 6.04 -7.84 0.45
C GLU A 242 6.48 -7.33 1.83
N TRP A 243 6.11 -8.04 2.90
CA TRP A 243 6.53 -7.68 4.26
C TRP A 243 8.04 -7.81 4.45
N LEU A 244 8.63 -8.89 3.96
CA LEU A 244 10.07 -9.05 4.01
C LEU A 244 10.80 -7.94 3.26
N TYR A 245 10.31 -7.56 2.08
CA TYR A 245 10.86 -6.44 1.34
C TYR A 245 10.76 -5.12 2.13
N GLN A 246 9.61 -4.84 2.78
CA GLN A 246 9.44 -3.65 3.62
C GLN A 246 10.38 -3.65 4.84
N LYS A 247 10.63 -4.80 5.45
CA LYS A 247 11.62 -4.93 6.52
C LYS A 247 13.03 -4.55 6.04
N TYR A 248 13.44 -5.03 4.87
CA TYR A 248 14.71 -4.61 4.27
C TYR A 248 14.74 -3.10 3.92
N ASP A 249 13.62 -2.49 3.52
CA ASP A 249 13.55 -1.05 3.31
C ASP A 249 13.77 -0.28 4.63
N LEU A 250 13.17 -0.74 5.71
CA LEU A 250 13.38 -0.14 7.03
C LEU A 250 14.84 -0.24 7.47
N ILE A 251 15.43 -1.45 7.42
CA ILE A 251 16.85 -1.65 7.76
C ILE A 251 17.75 -0.80 6.86
N HIS A 252 17.45 -0.69 5.56
CA HIS A 252 18.19 0.18 4.64
C HIS A 252 18.19 1.65 5.10
N ASN A 253 17.05 2.15 5.59
CA ASN A 253 16.97 3.51 6.10
C ASN A 253 17.83 3.69 7.38
N PHE A 254 17.85 2.71 8.28
CA PHE A 254 18.72 2.73 9.45
C PHE A 254 20.21 2.69 9.05
N VAL A 255 20.62 1.77 8.18
CA VAL A 255 22.00 1.71 7.68
C VAL A 255 22.42 3.00 6.99
N ARG A 256 21.52 3.62 6.20
CA ARG A 256 21.80 4.89 5.53
C ARG A 256 22.06 6.04 6.51
N LEU A 257 21.32 6.10 7.61
CA LEU A 257 21.36 7.20 8.56
C LEU A 257 22.36 6.97 9.70
N PHE A 258 22.50 5.71 10.14
CA PHE A 258 23.20 5.35 11.37
C PHE A 258 24.19 4.20 11.20
N GLY A 259 24.34 3.63 10.00
CA GLY A 259 25.32 2.57 9.76
C GLY A 259 26.75 3.03 10.04
N MET A 260 27.57 2.14 10.58
CA MET A 260 29.01 2.39 10.79
C MET A 260 29.69 2.78 9.48
N PRO A 261 30.54 3.82 9.46
CA PRO A 261 31.16 4.32 8.23
C PRO A 261 31.89 3.22 7.44
N ASP A 262 32.60 2.33 8.13
CA ASP A 262 33.46 1.32 7.53
C ASP A 262 32.67 0.19 6.85
N THR A 263 31.51 -0.19 7.38
CA THR A 263 30.70 -1.31 6.87
C THR A 263 29.43 -0.86 6.13
N ARG A 264 29.15 0.43 6.11
CA ARG A 264 27.88 0.99 5.58
C ARG A 264 27.61 0.60 4.13
N GLU A 265 28.61 0.71 3.26
CA GLU A 265 28.42 0.43 1.84
C GLU A 265 28.29 -1.09 1.58
N GLU A 266 28.99 -1.92 2.33
CA GLU A 266 28.85 -3.38 2.29
C GLU A 266 27.43 -3.80 2.74
N GLN A 267 26.93 -3.24 3.84
CA GLN A 267 25.58 -3.49 4.31
C GLN A 267 24.50 -3.06 3.29
N LYS A 268 24.66 -1.89 2.66
CA LYS A 268 23.75 -1.44 1.60
C LYS A 268 23.74 -2.39 0.42
N GLU A 269 24.90 -2.89 0.01
CA GLU A 269 24.97 -3.83 -1.11
C GLU A 269 24.35 -5.18 -0.74
N LEU A 270 24.58 -5.66 0.48
CA LEU A 270 23.95 -6.87 1.00
C LEU A 270 22.40 -6.72 1.00
N ILE A 271 21.88 -5.59 1.47
CA ILE A 271 20.45 -5.29 1.44
C ILE A 271 19.92 -5.28 0.00
N ARG A 272 20.63 -4.65 -0.95
CA ARG A 272 20.22 -4.64 -2.37
C ARG A 272 20.12 -6.07 -2.91
N LYS A 273 21.10 -6.92 -2.62
CA LYS A 273 21.09 -8.33 -3.01
C LYS A 273 19.88 -9.06 -2.44
N LYS A 274 19.63 -8.92 -1.13
CA LYS A 274 18.49 -9.54 -0.45
C LYS A 274 17.14 -9.04 -0.99
N LYS A 275 16.99 -7.75 -1.20
CA LYS A 275 15.80 -7.17 -1.82
C LYS A 275 15.55 -7.71 -3.22
N LYS A 276 16.61 -7.86 -4.01
CA LYS A 276 16.53 -8.46 -5.35
C LYS A 276 16.06 -9.91 -5.27
N GLU A 277 16.63 -10.73 -4.41
CA GLU A 277 16.23 -12.12 -4.20
C GLU A 277 14.74 -12.24 -3.85
N VAL A 278 14.25 -11.38 -2.94
CA VAL A 278 12.82 -11.31 -2.56
C VAL A 278 11.95 -10.90 -3.75
N SER A 279 12.37 -9.90 -4.50
CA SER A 279 11.65 -9.40 -5.67
C SER A 279 11.60 -10.42 -6.81
N ASP A 280 12.70 -11.12 -7.09
CA ASP A 280 12.77 -12.17 -8.10
C ASP A 280 11.81 -13.32 -7.72
N THR A 281 11.85 -13.75 -6.46
CA THR A 281 10.93 -14.78 -5.95
C THR A 281 9.47 -14.33 -6.05
N LEU A 282 9.16 -13.09 -5.68
CA LEU A 282 7.81 -12.55 -5.78
C LEU A 282 7.35 -12.49 -7.25
N THR A 283 8.22 -12.10 -8.15
CA THR A 283 7.93 -12.09 -9.60
C THR A 283 7.59 -13.48 -10.11
N GLU A 284 8.32 -14.51 -9.71
CA GLU A 284 8.00 -15.89 -10.06
C GLU A 284 6.66 -16.35 -9.45
N VAL A 285 6.37 -15.96 -8.20
CA VAL A 285 5.07 -16.25 -7.57
C VAL A 285 3.92 -15.60 -8.34
N LEU A 286 4.10 -14.38 -8.84
CA LEU A 286 3.09 -13.68 -9.63
C LEU A 286 2.89 -14.28 -11.04
N LYS A 287 3.94 -14.85 -11.62
CA LYS A 287 3.85 -15.58 -12.91
C LYS A 287 3.12 -16.92 -12.77
N THR A 288 3.15 -17.54 -11.61
CA THR A 288 2.50 -18.84 -11.42
C THR A 288 1.00 -18.72 -11.62
N LYS A 289 0.40 -19.57 -12.46
CA LYS A 289 -1.04 -19.61 -12.78
C LYS A 289 -1.91 -20.17 -11.62
N GLN A 290 -1.51 -19.92 -10.39
CA GLN A 290 -2.13 -20.52 -9.19
C GLN A 290 -2.86 -19.52 -8.29
N LEU A 291 -3.13 -18.29 -8.78
CA LEU A 291 -3.94 -17.35 -8.03
C LEU A 291 -5.32 -17.98 -7.78
N LYS A 292 -5.65 -18.16 -6.49
CA LYS A 292 -6.94 -18.71 -6.12
C LYS A 292 -7.99 -17.60 -6.11
N ARG A 293 -9.12 -17.87 -6.75
CA ARG A 293 -10.31 -17.03 -6.59
C ARG A 293 -10.77 -17.07 -5.13
N ARG A 294 -11.26 -15.93 -4.64
CA ARG A 294 -11.98 -15.92 -3.36
C ARG A 294 -13.12 -16.93 -3.41
N GLN A 295 -13.19 -17.77 -2.41
CA GLN A 295 -14.25 -18.76 -2.30
C GLN A 295 -15.02 -18.56 -1.00
N CYS A 296 -16.30 -18.90 -1.01
CA CYS A 296 -17.10 -19.00 0.20
C CYS A 296 -16.53 -20.11 1.08
N PRO A 297 -16.20 -19.86 2.37
CA PRO A 297 -15.63 -20.86 3.24
C PRO A 297 -16.59 -22.03 3.51
N ASP A 298 -17.90 -21.83 3.39
CA ASP A 298 -18.90 -22.85 3.74
C ASP A 298 -19.19 -23.81 2.56
N CYS A 299 -19.26 -23.31 1.33
CA CYS A 299 -19.66 -24.11 0.18
C CYS A 299 -18.65 -24.16 -0.98
N GLY A 300 -17.50 -23.48 -0.83
CA GLY A 300 -16.47 -23.45 -1.85
C GLY A 300 -16.83 -22.65 -3.13
N ARG A 301 -18.04 -22.07 -3.23
CA ARG A 301 -18.44 -21.28 -4.38
C ARG A 301 -17.51 -20.08 -4.56
N ALA A 302 -17.04 -19.85 -5.79
CA ALA A 302 -16.25 -18.67 -6.12
C ALA A 302 -17.06 -17.39 -5.88
N LEU A 303 -16.47 -16.45 -5.15
CA LEU A 303 -17.05 -15.13 -4.89
C LEU A 303 -16.57 -14.15 -5.97
N PRO A 304 -17.45 -13.26 -6.49
CA PRO A 304 -17.03 -12.21 -7.42
C PRO A 304 -15.91 -11.33 -6.83
N TYR A 305 -15.04 -10.76 -7.67
CA TYR A 305 -13.90 -9.96 -7.24
C TYR A 305 -14.31 -8.75 -6.38
N ASN A 306 -15.49 -8.19 -6.62
CA ASN A 306 -16.05 -7.05 -5.92
C ASN A 306 -17.06 -7.42 -4.82
N TYR A 307 -17.14 -8.72 -4.45
CA TYR A 307 -18.05 -9.17 -3.40
C TYR A 307 -17.52 -8.77 -2.02
N GLN A 308 -18.27 -7.96 -1.30
CA GLN A 308 -17.81 -7.34 -0.04
C GLN A 308 -17.81 -8.31 1.14
N TYR A 309 -18.66 -9.36 1.10
CA TYR A 309 -18.85 -10.27 2.21
C TYR A 309 -17.92 -11.49 2.16
N GLY A 310 -17.67 -12.10 3.33
CA GLY A 310 -16.81 -13.28 3.44
C GLY A 310 -17.50 -14.58 3.02
N ILE A 311 -18.85 -14.63 3.06
CA ILE A 311 -19.70 -15.80 2.83
C ILE A 311 -20.69 -15.47 1.71
N CYS A 312 -20.98 -16.41 0.81
CA CYS A 312 -21.95 -16.19 -0.27
C CYS A 312 -23.38 -16.04 0.29
N GLU A 313 -24.23 -15.34 -0.47
CA GLU A 313 -25.63 -15.07 -0.05
C GLU A 313 -26.40 -16.34 0.33
N SER A 314 -26.21 -17.45 -0.40
CA SER A 314 -26.88 -18.72 -0.10
C SER A 314 -26.46 -19.26 1.27
N CYS A 315 -25.18 -19.27 1.58
CA CYS A 315 -24.68 -19.75 2.88
C CYS A 315 -25.05 -18.80 4.02
N TYR A 316 -25.03 -17.50 3.77
CA TYR A 316 -25.49 -16.50 4.73
C TYR A 316 -26.97 -16.69 5.06
N SER A 317 -27.81 -16.87 4.04
CA SER A 317 -29.25 -17.14 4.23
C SER A 317 -29.52 -18.47 4.95
N MET A 318 -28.70 -19.50 4.72
CA MET A 318 -28.81 -20.78 5.44
C MET A 318 -28.45 -20.64 6.92
N ARG A 319 -27.39 -19.92 7.25
CA ARG A 319 -27.01 -19.66 8.65
C ARG A 319 -28.08 -18.89 9.40
N ASN A 320 -28.74 -17.93 8.75
CA ASN A 320 -29.76 -17.07 9.37
C ASN A 320 -31.16 -17.69 9.40
N ARG A 321 -31.44 -18.78 8.67
CA ARG A 321 -32.71 -19.49 8.76
C ARG A 321 -32.89 -20.23 10.11
N GLY A 322 -31.81 -20.39 10.91
CA GLY A 322 -31.85 -20.99 12.25
C GLY A 322 -32.21 -20.01 13.39
N TYR A 323 -32.23 -18.71 13.12
CA TYR A 323 -32.65 -17.68 14.08
C TYR A 323 -33.84 -16.92 13.46
N GLY A 324 -35.03 -17.33 13.87
CA GLY A 324 -36.25 -16.68 13.46
C GLY A 324 -36.30 -15.20 13.90
N TYR A 325 -36.85 -14.36 13.02
CA TYR A 325 -37.23 -12.96 13.27
C TYR A 325 -36.11 -12.01 13.67
N TRP A 326 -35.45 -11.41 12.67
CA TRP A 326 -34.84 -10.06 12.66
C TRP A 326 -34.03 -9.89 11.35
N GLY A 327 -34.64 -9.76 10.18
CA GLY A 327 -33.84 -9.79 8.96
C GLY A 327 -34.27 -8.92 7.78
N ASP A 328 -35.47 -8.34 7.79
CA ASP A 328 -35.97 -7.64 6.60
C ASP A 328 -35.61 -6.14 6.55
N GLU A 329 -35.27 -5.51 7.67
CA GLU A 329 -34.94 -4.09 7.71
C GLU A 329 -33.51 -3.75 7.25
N TRP A 330 -32.58 -4.68 7.33
CA TRP A 330 -31.17 -4.40 6.99
C TRP A 330 -30.86 -4.43 5.48
N PHE A 331 -31.67 -5.14 4.72
CA PHE A 331 -31.50 -5.21 3.24
C PHE A 331 -32.32 -4.16 2.48
N SER A 332 -33.37 -3.60 3.08
CA SER A 332 -34.19 -2.56 2.45
C SER A 332 -33.52 -1.17 2.50
N ASP A 333 -32.79 -0.85 3.56
CA ASP A 333 -32.14 0.47 3.74
C ASP A 333 -30.95 0.70 2.81
N ASN A 334 -30.29 -0.35 2.32
CA ASN A 334 -29.17 -0.21 1.38
C ASN A 334 -29.60 -0.19 -0.11
N LYS A 335 -30.86 -0.51 -0.43
CA LYS A 335 -31.38 -0.34 -1.79
C LYS A 335 -31.87 1.11 -2.05
N SER A 336 -32.44 1.76 -1.06
CA SER A 336 -32.95 3.12 -1.20
C SER A 336 -31.88 4.22 -1.24
N LYS A 337 -30.68 3.96 -0.72
CA LYS A 337 -29.54 4.90 -0.83
C LYS A 337 -28.78 4.84 -2.17
N LYS A 338 -29.16 3.96 -3.09
CA LYS A 338 -28.50 3.79 -4.40
C LYS A 338 -29.25 4.42 -5.57
N GLU A 339 -30.42 5.00 -5.36
CA GLU A 339 -31.19 5.63 -6.46
C GLU A 339 -31.16 7.16 -6.51
N HIS A 340 -30.51 7.83 -5.56
CA HIS A 340 -30.36 9.28 -5.56
C HIS A 340 -28.91 9.71 -5.34
N VAL A 341 -28.02 9.50 -6.34
CA VAL A 341 -26.90 10.41 -6.66
C VAL A 341 -26.47 10.17 -8.13
#